data_66f9ffa6414a013e9208310913c5ad1d
#
_entry.id   66f9ffa6414a013e9208310913c5ad1d
#
_cell.length_a   1.000
_cell.length_b   1.000
_cell.length_c   1.000
_cell.angle_alpha   90.00
_cell.angle_beta   90.00
_cell.angle_gamma   90.00
#
_symmetry.space_group_name_H-M   'P 1'
#
loop_
_entity.id
_entity.type
_entity.pdbx_description
1 polymer ?
#
loop_
_entity_poly.entity_id
_entity_poly.type
_entity_poly.pdbx_seq_one_letter_code
_entity_poly.pdbx_strand_id
1 'polypeptide(L)'
;GIEVITRIFITVIGALACGSFLDALNDVYNSKPIAKQKSIKGIVQTVKLVIYIIAGIIGIAILLRKDPTQLLVGLGASAAIMSLVFKDTILGFVASIQISAQDMIHPGDWIEMPSKGADGVVTDINVSNVKVRNWNNTITMIPIYSLVSEAFTNWRSMEESAGRQFRRPLYFDVTSLSELTPLQVEAIEKHPAVTAAAIKMQQIFRETNTGHAVLNLALFRCYTQAYLSQHPQIAADQTLIVRYLPFDE
;
A
#
# COMPACT_ATOMS: atom_id res chain seq x y z
N GLY A 1 -51.68 33.51 -0.77
CA GLY A 1 -51.67 32.64 -1.97
C GLY A 1 -50.58 33.05 -2.96
N ILE A 2 -50.61 34.28 -3.47
CA ILE A 2 -49.67 34.78 -4.52
C ILE A 2 -48.22 34.76 -4.05
N GLU A 3 -47.95 35.20 -2.82
CA GLU A 3 -46.58 35.26 -2.27
C GLU A 3 -45.90 33.88 -2.25
N VAL A 4 -46.63 32.82 -1.84
CA VAL A 4 -46.11 31.45 -1.82
C VAL A 4 -45.75 30.96 -3.22
N ILE A 5 -46.64 31.21 -4.17
CA ILE A 5 -46.43 30.85 -5.58
C ILE A 5 -45.21 31.57 -6.14
N THR A 6 -45.08 32.88 -5.88
CA THR A 6 -43.93 33.66 -6.34
C THR A 6 -42.60 33.15 -5.75
N ARG A 7 -42.56 32.82 -4.45
CA ARG A 7 -41.36 32.30 -3.82
C ARG A 7 -40.98 30.92 -4.38
N ILE A 8 -41.95 30.03 -4.60
CA ILE A 8 -41.69 28.72 -5.24
C ILE A 8 -41.16 28.91 -6.64
N PHE A 9 -41.78 29.80 -7.43
CA PHE A 9 -41.36 30.10 -8.79
C PHE A 9 -39.91 30.60 -8.84
N ILE A 10 -39.56 31.57 -7.98
CA ILE A 10 -38.18 32.06 -7.87
C ILE A 10 -37.20 30.92 -7.49
N THR A 11 -37.55 30.07 -6.55
CA THR A 11 -36.72 28.93 -6.13
C THR A 11 -36.46 27.96 -7.29
N VAL A 12 -37.50 27.62 -8.05
CA VAL A 12 -37.43 26.72 -9.22
C VAL A 12 -36.58 27.34 -10.33
N ILE A 13 -36.82 28.59 -10.66
CA ILE A 13 -36.03 29.30 -11.69
C ILE A 13 -34.55 29.40 -11.24
N GLY A 14 -34.30 29.74 -9.98
CA GLY A 14 -32.95 29.81 -9.45
C GLY A 14 -32.22 28.47 -9.56
N ALA A 15 -32.89 27.38 -9.21
CA ALA A 15 -32.30 26.02 -9.30
C ALA A 15 -32.03 25.64 -10.78
N LEU A 16 -32.93 25.92 -11.70
CA LEU A 16 -32.73 25.68 -13.12
C LEU A 16 -31.59 26.53 -13.69
N ALA A 17 -31.53 27.82 -13.33
CA ALA A 17 -30.43 28.70 -13.73
C ALA A 17 -29.06 28.20 -13.25
N CYS A 18 -28.96 27.77 -11.98
CA CYS A 18 -27.74 27.13 -11.46
C CYS A 18 -27.39 25.83 -12.22
N GLY A 19 -28.41 25.03 -12.54
CA GLY A 19 -28.21 23.81 -13.34
C GLY A 19 -27.70 24.11 -14.74
N SER A 20 -28.29 25.09 -15.43
CA SER A 20 -27.87 25.52 -16.78
C SER A 20 -26.46 26.14 -16.75
N PHE A 21 -26.11 26.87 -15.71
CA PHE A 21 -24.77 27.42 -15.54
C PHE A 21 -23.72 26.30 -15.40
N LEU A 22 -24.03 25.25 -14.62
CA LEU A 22 -23.16 24.09 -14.50
C LEU A 22 -23.03 23.32 -15.82
N ASP A 23 -24.08 23.22 -16.62
CA ASP A 23 -23.99 22.64 -17.95
C ASP A 23 -23.08 23.47 -18.88
N ALA A 24 -23.21 24.78 -18.88
CA ALA A 24 -22.33 25.65 -19.63
C ALA A 24 -20.85 25.51 -19.20
N LEU A 25 -20.58 25.40 -17.89
CA LEU A 25 -19.23 25.11 -17.40
C LEU A 25 -18.71 23.78 -17.91
N ASN A 26 -19.53 22.73 -17.89
CA ASN A 26 -19.18 21.42 -18.42
C ASN A 26 -18.86 21.45 -19.91
N ASP A 27 -19.64 22.21 -20.69
CA ASP A 27 -19.44 22.36 -22.13
C ASP A 27 -18.15 23.13 -22.46
N VAL A 28 -17.86 24.19 -21.70
CA VAL A 28 -16.59 24.92 -21.81
C VAL A 28 -15.40 24.02 -21.42
N TYR A 29 -15.55 23.18 -20.41
CA TYR A 29 -14.51 22.22 -20.04
C TYR A 29 -14.31 21.18 -21.15
N ASN A 30 -15.39 20.63 -21.69
CA ASN A 30 -15.34 19.61 -22.74
C ASN A 30 -14.74 20.11 -24.06
N SER A 31 -14.71 21.43 -24.29
CA SER A 31 -14.01 22.02 -25.43
C SER A 31 -12.50 21.99 -25.34
N LYS A 32 -11.94 21.68 -24.17
CA LYS A 32 -10.49 21.61 -23.95
C LYS A 32 -9.93 20.21 -24.22
N PRO A 33 -8.68 20.06 -24.74
CA PRO A 33 -8.05 18.76 -25.03
C PRO A 33 -7.97 17.81 -23.82
N ILE A 34 -7.84 18.37 -22.60
CA ILE A 34 -7.74 17.64 -21.33
C ILE A 34 -9.02 16.86 -21.01
N ALA A 35 -10.18 17.31 -21.47
CA ALA A 35 -11.46 16.64 -21.22
C ALA A 35 -11.54 15.23 -21.83
N LYS A 36 -10.73 14.93 -22.85
CA LYS A 36 -10.66 13.58 -23.46
C LYS A 36 -10.05 12.54 -22.52
N GLN A 37 -9.27 12.95 -21.54
CA GLN A 37 -8.63 12.05 -20.56
C GLN A 37 -9.38 11.99 -19.23
N LYS A 38 -10.08 13.06 -18.83
CA LYS A 38 -10.80 13.13 -17.55
C LYS A 38 -12.14 13.82 -17.74
N SER A 39 -13.23 13.04 -17.77
CA SER A 39 -14.59 13.56 -17.83
C SER A 39 -15.04 14.06 -16.45
N ILE A 40 -15.50 15.32 -16.38
CA ILE A 40 -16.10 15.90 -15.16
C ILE A 40 -17.63 15.79 -15.13
N LYS A 41 -18.23 15.18 -16.15
CA LYS A 41 -19.69 15.07 -16.31
C LYS A 41 -20.38 14.47 -15.08
N GLY A 42 -19.81 13.42 -14.49
CA GLY A 42 -20.35 12.79 -13.29
C GLY A 42 -20.37 13.73 -12.08
N ILE A 43 -19.31 14.53 -11.91
CA ILE A 43 -19.22 15.52 -10.82
C ILE A 43 -20.29 16.60 -11.01
N VAL A 44 -20.42 17.14 -12.22
CA VAL A 44 -21.43 18.16 -12.55
C VAL A 44 -22.84 17.63 -12.29
N GLN A 45 -23.14 16.40 -12.71
CA GLN A 45 -24.44 15.77 -12.45
C GLN A 45 -24.73 15.62 -10.96
N THR A 46 -23.74 15.20 -10.17
CA THR A 46 -23.87 15.07 -8.71
C THR A 46 -24.15 16.42 -8.06
N VAL A 47 -23.42 17.48 -8.44
CA VAL A 47 -23.66 18.84 -7.93
C VAL A 47 -25.05 19.34 -8.29
N LYS A 48 -25.52 19.12 -9.52
CA LYS A 48 -26.89 19.46 -9.94
C LYS A 48 -27.94 18.73 -9.10
N LEU A 49 -27.73 17.44 -8.86
CA LEU A 49 -28.65 16.66 -8.03
C LEU A 49 -28.76 17.26 -6.62
N VAL A 50 -27.65 17.62 -5.98
CA VAL A 50 -27.63 18.26 -4.66
C VAL A 50 -28.39 19.60 -4.69
N ILE A 51 -28.15 20.44 -5.70
CA ILE A 51 -28.88 21.73 -5.86
C ILE A 51 -30.38 21.49 -5.97
N TYR A 52 -30.82 20.52 -6.78
CA TYR A 52 -32.25 20.24 -6.95
C TYR A 52 -32.88 19.64 -5.68
N ILE A 53 -32.16 18.84 -4.93
CA ILE A 53 -32.61 18.34 -3.60
C ILE A 53 -32.81 19.51 -2.63
N ILE A 54 -31.85 20.44 -2.53
CA ILE A 54 -31.95 21.62 -1.68
C ILE A 54 -33.12 22.51 -2.10
N ALA A 55 -33.27 22.77 -3.41
CA ALA A 55 -34.39 23.55 -3.97
C ALA A 55 -35.73 22.88 -3.65
N GLY A 56 -35.83 21.56 -3.75
CA GLY A 56 -37.00 20.80 -3.36
C GLY A 56 -37.34 20.93 -1.86
N ILE A 57 -36.36 20.86 -0.98
CA ILE A 57 -36.54 21.07 0.46
C ILE A 57 -37.06 22.51 0.75
N ILE A 58 -36.45 23.52 0.11
CA ILE A 58 -36.89 24.91 0.22
C ILE A 58 -38.34 25.06 -0.28
N GLY A 59 -38.67 24.45 -1.43
CA GLY A 59 -40.01 24.48 -2.00
C GLY A 59 -41.04 23.86 -1.04
N ILE A 60 -40.72 22.72 -0.41
CA ILE A 60 -41.57 22.08 0.62
C ILE A 60 -41.74 22.99 1.84
N ALA A 61 -40.64 23.63 2.28
CA ALA A 61 -40.66 24.56 3.44
C ALA A 61 -41.62 25.73 3.16
N ILE A 62 -41.53 26.34 1.96
CA ILE A 62 -42.40 27.44 1.55
C ILE A 62 -43.86 27.00 1.51
N LEU A 63 -44.15 25.79 0.98
CA LEU A 63 -45.48 25.22 0.93
C LEU A 63 -46.11 25.00 2.29
N LEU A 64 -45.29 24.49 3.25
CA LEU A 64 -45.69 24.27 4.62
C LEU A 64 -45.67 25.53 5.50
N ARG A 65 -45.29 26.67 4.93
CA ARG A 65 -45.11 27.96 5.63
C ARG A 65 -44.16 27.83 6.84
N LYS A 66 -43.13 27.00 6.72
CA LYS A 66 -42.08 26.83 7.70
C LYS A 66 -40.81 27.52 7.23
N ASP A 67 -39.93 27.82 8.19
CA ASP A 67 -38.63 28.37 7.86
C ASP A 67 -37.77 27.27 7.18
N PRO A 68 -37.26 27.47 5.96
CA PRO A 68 -36.36 26.51 5.30
C PRO A 68 -35.13 26.20 6.09
N THR A 69 -34.59 27.15 6.85
CA THR A 69 -33.40 26.98 7.68
C THR A 69 -33.61 25.93 8.76
N GLN A 70 -34.78 25.96 9.43
CA GLN A 70 -35.10 24.98 10.47
C GLN A 70 -35.20 23.55 9.91
N LEU A 71 -35.81 23.39 8.71
CA LEU A 71 -35.90 22.10 8.04
C LEU A 71 -34.50 21.60 7.62
N LEU A 72 -33.66 22.47 7.04
CA LEU A 72 -32.31 22.11 6.63
C LEU A 72 -31.43 21.72 7.84
N VAL A 73 -31.51 22.48 8.94
CA VAL A 73 -30.79 22.15 10.17
C VAL A 73 -31.26 20.83 10.75
N GLY A 74 -32.58 20.58 10.82
CA GLY A 74 -33.15 19.32 11.33
C GLY A 74 -32.74 18.12 10.46
N LEU A 75 -32.81 18.26 9.14
CA LEU A 75 -32.37 17.21 8.20
C LEU A 75 -30.84 16.99 8.29
N GLY A 76 -30.06 18.08 8.39
CA GLY A 76 -28.61 17.98 8.54
C GLY A 76 -28.19 17.27 9.82
N ALA A 77 -28.82 17.60 10.96
CA ALA A 77 -28.60 16.92 12.22
C ALA A 77 -28.96 15.42 12.14
N SER A 78 -30.11 15.09 11.53
CA SER A 78 -30.51 13.70 11.33
C SER A 78 -29.55 12.94 10.40
N ALA A 79 -29.08 13.59 9.33
CA ALA A 79 -28.08 13.01 8.43
C ALA A 79 -26.73 12.78 9.11
N ALA A 80 -26.31 13.68 10.00
CA ALA A 80 -25.08 13.54 10.77
C ALA A 80 -25.16 12.33 11.73
N ILE A 81 -26.27 12.17 12.44
CA ILE A 81 -26.51 11.00 13.31
C ILE A 81 -26.51 9.72 12.48
N MET A 82 -27.22 9.71 11.36
CA MET A 82 -27.28 8.55 10.47
C MET A 82 -25.90 8.19 9.91
N SER A 83 -25.13 9.20 9.50
CA SER A 83 -23.74 9.02 9.03
C SER A 83 -22.84 8.41 10.11
N LEU A 84 -23.04 8.81 11.39
CA LEU A 84 -22.29 8.23 12.51
C LEU A 84 -22.66 6.75 12.74
N VAL A 85 -23.93 6.41 12.65
CA VAL A 85 -24.43 5.03 12.81
C VAL A 85 -23.89 4.12 11.71
N PHE A 86 -23.84 4.60 10.47
CA PHE A 86 -23.38 3.81 9.32
C PHE A 86 -21.89 3.97 9.01
N LYS A 87 -21.14 4.73 9.81
CA LYS A 87 -19.73 5.00 9.56
C LYS A 87 -18.92 3.75 9.25
N ASP A 88 -18.98 2.75 10.11
CA ASP A 88 -18.16 1.54 9.99
C ASP A 88 -18.59 0.69 8.78
N THR A 89 -19.89 0.68 8.47
CA THR A 89 -20.43 0.00 7.28
C THR A 89 -19.91 0.65 6.00
N ILE A 90 -19.92 1.99 5.94
CA ILE A 90 -19.42 2.74 4.79
C ILE A 90 -17.91 2.55 4.64
N LEU A 91 -17.14 2.62 5.75
CA LEU A 91 -15.71 2.39 5.72
C LEU A 91 -15.37 0.96 5.25
N GLY A 92 -16.11 -0.04 5.73
CA GLY A 92 -15.95 -1.42 5.29
C GLY A 92 -16.23 -1.60 3.80
N PHE A 93 -17.31 -1.01 3.32
CA PHE A 93 -17.67 -1.07 1.89
C PHE A 93 -16.63 -0.40 0.99
N VAL A 94 -16.17 0.81 1.36
CA VAL A 94 -15.12 1.53 0.61
C VAL A 94 -13.82 0.75 0.64
N ALA A 95 -13.43 0.18 1.80
CA ALA A 95 -12.24 -0.64 1.93
C ALA A 95 -12.31 -1.90 1.06
N SER A 96 -13.47 -2.57 0.99
CA SER A 96 -13.67 -3.73 0.12
C SER A 96 -13.43 -3.40 -1.35
N ILE A 97 -13.96 -2.28 -1.84
CA ILE A 97 -13.72 -1.80 -3.21
C ILE A 97 -12.23 -1.50 -3.41
N GLN A 98 -11.59 -0.84 -2.45
CA GLN A 98 -10.19 -0.45 -2.54
C GLN A 98 -9.26 -1.67 -2.59
N ILE A 99 -9.47 -2.67 -1.73
CA ILE A 99 -8.71 -3.92 -1.70
C ILE A 99 -8.81 -4.64 -3.04
N SER A 100 -10.02 -4.72 -3.60
CA SER A 100 -10.26 -5.35 -4.90
C SER A 100 -9.63 -4.55 -6.05
N ALA A 101 -9.77 -3.23 -6.05
CA ALA A 101 -9.26 -2.37 -7.13
C ALA A 101 -7.73 -2.28 -7.15
N GLN A 102 -7.07 -2.44 -5.99
CA GLN A 102 -5.61 -2.38 -5.85
C GLN A 102 -4.95 -3.76 -5.80
N ASP A 103 -5.73 -4.83 -5.92
CA ASP A 103 -5.24 -6.21 -5.90
C ASP A 103 -4.43 -6.54 -4.62
N MET A 104 -4.86 -6.01 -3.46
CA MET A 104 -4.08 -6.08 -2.24
C MET A 104 -3.98 -7.49 -1.66
N ILE A 105 -5.08 -8.26 -1.68
CA ILE A 105 -5.15 -9.63 -1.16
C ILE A 105 -6.16 -10.48 -1.94
N HIS A 106 -5.90 -11.80 -2.01
CA HIS A 106 -6.81 -12.81 -2.52
C HIS A 106 -7.02 -13.96 -1.53
N PRO A 107 -8.12 -14.71 -1.66
CA PRO A 107 -8.20 -16.02 -1.03
C PRO A 107 -7.05 -16.92 -1.48
N GLY A 108 -6.36 -17.53 -0.52
CA GLY A 108 -5.15 -18.32 -0.77
C GLY A 108 -3.85 -17.60 -0.42
N ASP A 109 -3.82 -16.27 -0.34
CA ASP A 109 -2.62 -15.53 0.02
C ASP A 109 -2.21 -15.79 1.47
N TRP A 110 -0.92 -15.92 1.69
CA TRP A 110 -0.35 -15.85 3.02
C TRP A 110 -0.13 -14.39 3.41
N ILE A 111 -0.81 -13.96 4.49
CA ILE A 111 -0.65 -12.62 5.06
C ILE A 111 -0.22 -12.69 6.52
N GLU A 112 0.54 -11.67 6.92
CA GLU A 112 0.96 -11.46 8.29
C GLU A 112 0.55 -10.06 8.76
N MET A 113 -0.24 -10.01 9.85
CA MET A 113 -0.72 -8.78 10.48
C MET A 113 -0.61 -8.91 12.01
N PRO A 114 0.57 -8.59 12.59
CA PRO A 114 0.84 -8.80 14.01
C PRO A 114 -0.11 -8.05 14.92
N SER A 115 -0.54 -6.83 14.52
CA SER A 115 -1.49 -6.01 15.29
C SER A 115 -2.85 -6.68 15.53
N LYS A 116 -3.21 -7.68 14.70
CA LYS A 116 -4.45 -8.45 14.82
C LYS A 116 -4.21 -9.91 15.19
N GLY A 117 -2.95 -10.30 15.43
CA GLY A 117 -2.59 -11.69 15.72
C GLY A 117 -2.88 -12.62 14.54
N ALA A 118 -2.74 -12.13 13.32
CA ALA A 118 -2.93 -12.91 12.11
C ALA A 118 -1.56 -13.23 11.48
N ASP A 119 -1.31 -14.51 11.25
CA ASP A 119 -0.19 -15.04 10.49
C ASP A 119 -0.64 -16.37 9.87
N GLY A 120 -1.04 -16.32 8.60
CA GLY A 120 -1.58 -17.50 7.91
C GLY A 120 -2.24 -17.19 6.59
N VAL A 121 -3.05 -18.13 6.11
CA VAL A 121 -3.65 -18.08 4.79
C VAL A 121 -5.05 -17.46 4.83
N VAL A 122 -5.30 -16.53 3.91
CA VAL A 122 -6.63 -15.95 3.68
C VAL A 122 -7.58 -17.01 3.15
N THR A 123 -8.65 -17.31 3.88
CA THR A 123 -9.63 -18.32 3.47
C THR A 123 -10.87 -17.73 2.83
N ASP A 124 -11.25 -16.51 3.23
CA ASP A 124 -12.47 -15.86 2.74
C ASP A 124 -12.38 -14.35 2.90
N ILE A 125 -12.96 -13.61 1.96
CA ILE A 125 -13.02 -12.15 1.94
C ILE A 125 -14.47 -11.71 1.77
N ASN A 126 -15.02 -11.04 2.79
CA ASN A 126 -16.36 -10.48 2.78
C ASN A 126 -16.31 -8.95 2.81
N VAL A 127 -17.44 -8.30 2.58
CA VAL A 127 -17.55 -6.82 2.62
C VAL A 127 -17.16 -6.23 3.98
N SER A 128 -17.28 -6.98 5.07
CA SER A 128 -17.02 -6.50 6.44
C SER A 128 -15.72 -7.03 7.05
N ASN A 129 -15.31 -8.23 6.67
CA ASN A 129 -14.15 -8.88 7.27
C ASN A 129 -13.42 -9.83 6.30
N VAL A 130 -12.18 -10.13 6.66
CA VAL A 130 -11.32 -11.13 6.02
C VAL A 130 -11.04 -12.22 7.05
N LYS A 131 -11.16 -13.49 6.66
CA LYS A 131 -10.85 -14.65 7.50
C LYS A 131 -9.45 -15.16 7.14
N VAL A 132 -8.60 -15.23 8.15
CA VAL A 132 -7.24 -15.78 8.05
C VAL A 132 -7.15 -17.03 8.90
N ARG A 133 -6.75 -18.14 8.29
CA ARG A 133 -6.41 -19.37 9.01
C ARG A 133 -4.93 -19.32 9.36
N ASN A 134 -4.66 -19.15 10.63
CA ASN A 134 -3.31 -19.13 11.18
C ASN A 134 -2.66 -20.52 11.13
N TRP A 135 -1.34 -20.57 11.23
CA TRP A 135 -0.56 -21.82 11.23
C TRP A 135 -0.89 -22.77 12.39
N ASN A 136 -1.43 -22.27 13.48
CA ASN A 136 -1.92 -23.06 14.62
C ASN A 136 -3.37 -23.54 14.45
N ASN A 137 -3.95 -23.46 13.23
CA ASN A 137 -5.35 -23.79 12.89
C ASN A 137 -6.42 -22.89 13.53
N THR A 138 -6.07 -21.79 14.18
CA THR A 138 -7.05 -20.81 14.62
C THR A 138 -7.49 -19.93 13.44
N ILE A 139 -8.70 -19.35 13.55
CA ILE A 139 -9.19 -18.40 12.55
C ILE A 139 -9.22 -17.02 13.17
N THR A 140 -8.48 -16.09 12.58
CA THR A 140 -8.55 -14.67 12.90
C THR A 140 -9.47 -13.97 11.92
N MET A 141 -10.45 -13.20 12.43
CA MET A 141 -11.31 -12.34 11.62
C MET A 141 -10.78 -10.91 11.70
N ILE A 142 -10.35 -10.37 10.58
CA ILE A 142 -9.81 -9.02 10.46
C ILE A 142 -10.89 -8.14 9.84
N PRO A 143 -11.31 -7.02 10.48
CA PRO A 143 -12.16 -6.04 9.84
C PRO A 143 -11.51 -5.54 8.55
N ILE A 144 -12.25 -5.53 7.44
CA ILE A 144 -11.67 -5.23 6.12
C ILE A 144 -11.02 -3.84 6.07
N TYR A 145 -11.55 -2.88 6.81
CA TYR A 145 -10.99 -1.55 6.93
C TYR A 145 -9.58 -1.54 7.56
N SER A 146 -9.28 -2.48 8.47
CA SER A 146 -7.95 -2.58 9.09
C SER A 146 -6.84 -2.87 8.07
N LEU A 147 -7.14 -3.62 7.01
CA LEU A 147 -6.18 -3.92 5.93
C LEU A 147 -5.85 -2.70 5.05
N VAL A 148 -6.70 -1.68 5.08
CA VAL A 148 -6.46 -0.41 4.36
C VAL A 148 -5.78 0.62 5.27
N SER A 149 -6.07 0.58 6.58
CA SER A 149 -5.62 1.59 7.54
C SER A 149 -4.34 1.22 8.30
N GLU A 150 -3.98 -0.06 8.34
CA GLU A 150 -2.82 -0.57 9.07
C GLU A 150 -1.88 -1.31 8.10
N ALA A 151 -0.59 -1.36 8.45
CA ALA A 151 0.37 -2.10 7.66
C ALA A 151 0.23 -3.61 7.89
N PHE A 152 0.27 -4.38 6.82
CA PHE A 152 0.36 -5.83 6.83
C PHE A 152 1.35 -6.31 5.78
N THR A 153 1.85 -7.52 5.90
CA THR A 153 2.73 -8.15 4.91
C THR A 153 1.92 -9.16 4.10
N ASN A 154 1.95 -9.06 2.78
CA ASN A 154 1.45 -10.10 1.88
C ASN A 154 2.67 -10.86 1.31
N TRP A 155 2.72 -12.16 1.55
CA TRP A 155 3.82 -13.02 1.14
C TRP A 155 3.66 -13.60 -0.27
N ARG A 156 2.59 -13.28 -1.00
CA ARG A 156 2.34 -13.74 -2.39
C ARG A 156 3.54 -13.50 -3.30
N SER A 157 4.09 -12.29 -3.27
CA SER A 157 5.26 -11.95 -4.11
C SER A 157 6.48 -12.80 -3.81
N MET A 158 6.65 -13.27 -2.57
CA MET A 158 7.72 -14.19 -2.23
C MET A 158 7.45 -15.61 -2.77
N GLU A 159 6.19 -16.08 -2.68
CA GLU A 159 5.80 -17.39 -3.20
C GLU A 159 5.89 -17.46 -4.73
N GLU A 160 5.57 -16.37 -5.41
CA GLU A 160 5.67 -16.24 -6.87
C GLU A 160 7.11 -15.99 -7.36
N SER A 161 8.02 -15.60 -6.47
CA SER A 161 9.40 -15.30 -6.82
C SER A 161 10.26 -16.55 -6.97
N ALA A 162 11.37 -16.43 -7.70
CA ALA A 162 12.32 -17.52 -7.93
C ALA A 162 13.07 -17.99 -6.67
N GLY A 163 12.92 -17.30 -5.54
CA GLY A 163 13.66 -17.66 -4.34
C GLY A 163 13.21 -16.97 -3.06
N ARG A 164 13.48 -17.60 -1.94
CA ARG A 164 13.19 -17.08 -0.60
C ARG A 164 14.44 -16.43 0.00
N GLN A 165 14.29 -15.25 0.61
CA GLN A 165 15.36 -14.62 1.38
C GLN A 165 15.74 -15.49 2.58
N PHE A 166 17.03 -15.71 2.78
CA PHE A 166 17.55 -16.28 4.00
C PHE A 166 18.62 -15.36 4.60
N ARG A 167 18.78 -15.41 5.91
CA ARG A 167 19.83 -14.72 6.66
C ARG A 167 20.51 -15.74 7.56
N ARG A 168 21.85 -15.76 7.51
CA ARG A 168 22.67 -16.66 8.35
C ARG A 168 23.81 -15.86 8.93
N PRO A 169 23.84 -15.60 10.24
CA PRO A 169 25.01 -15.03 10.90
C PRO A 169 26.08 -16.13 11.04
N LEU A 170 27.32 -15.73 10.83
CA LEU A 170 28.49 -16.51 11.16
C LEU A 170 29.23 -15.76 12.26
N TYR A 171 29.51 -16.45 13.35
CA TYR A 171 30.21 -15.89 14.50
C TYR A 171 31.70 -16.22 14.42
N PHE A 172 32.54 -15.22 14.62
CA PHE A 172 33.98 -15.33 14.60
C PHE A 172 34.52 -14.87 15.94
N ASP A 173 35.50 -15.63 16.49
CA ASP A 173 36.25 -15.19 17.66
C ASP A 173 37.17 -14.04 17.24
N VAL A 174 37.14 -12.95 18.02
CA VAL A 174 37.98 -11.76 17.76
C VAL A 174 39.48 -12.14 17.83
N THR A 175 39.87 -13.11 18.67
CA THR A 175 41.23 -13.59 18.77
C THR A 175 41.72 -14.36 17.56
N SER A 176 40.79 -14.81 16.67
CA SER A 176 41.12 -15.46 15.39
C SER A 176 41.43 -14.47 14.26
N LEU A 177 41.21 -13.18 14.50
CA LEU A 177 41.47 -12.14 13.50
C LEU A 177 42.99 -11.90 13.42
N SER A 178 43.56 -12.05 12.22
CA SER A 178 44.99 -11.88 11.97
C SER A 178 45.21 -11.20 10.61
N GLU A 179 46.31 -10.49 10.50
CA GLU A 179 46.80 -10.01 9.22
C GLU A 179 47.40 -11.17 8.43
N LEU A 180 47.08 -11.20 7.14
CA LEU A 180 47.59 -12.20 6.22
C LEU A 180 48.90 -11.72 5.59
N THR A 181 49.91 -12.60 5.55
CA THR A 181 51.12 -12.36 4.80
C THR A 181 50.85 -12.49 3.27
N PRO A 182 51.63 -11.82 2.39
CA PRO A 182 51.50 -11.97 0.97
C PRO A 182 51.58 -13.43 0.47
N LEU A 183 52.40 -14.23 1.09
CA LEU A 183 52.53 -15.67 0.79
C LEU A 183 51.24 -16.46 1.10
N GLN A 184 50.58 -16.13 2.21
CA GLN A 184 49.32 -16.76 2.59
C GLN A 184 48.21 -16.36 1.61
N VAL A 185 48.16 -15.10 1.18
CA VAL A 185 47.19 -14.64 0.18
C VAL A 185 47.37 -15.38 -1.13
N GLU A 186 48.60 -15.49 -1.63
CA GLU A 186 48.96 -16.24 -2.84
C GLU A 186 48.60 -17.73 -2.74
N ALA A 187 48.87 -18.35 -1.59
CA ALA A 187 48.50 -19.75 -1.36
C ALA A 187 47.00 -19.98 -1.38
N ILE A 188 46.21 -19.05 -0.81
CA ILE A 188 44.75 -19.12 -0.78
C ILE A 188 44.18 -18.94 -2.21
N GLU A 189 44.71 -18.00 -2.98
CA GLU A 189 44.29 -17.76 -4.38
C GLU A 189 44.51 -18.99 -5.27
N LYS A 190 45.57 -19.74 -5.03
CA LYS A 190 45.89 -20.98 -5.75
C LYS A 190 45.11 -22.19 -5.30
N HIS A 191 44.34 -22.09 -4.20
CA HIS A 191 43.62 -23.25 -3.67
C HIS A 191 42.47 -23.65 -4.61
N PRO A 192 42.34 -24.98 -4.94
CA PRO A 192 41.32 -25.45 -5.93
C PRO A 192 39.88 -25.04 -5.63
N ALA A 193 39.50 -24.98 -4.33
CA ALA A 193 38.16 -24.59 -3.90
C ALA A 193 37.87 -23.09 -4.10
N VAL A 194 38.92 -22.27 -4.30
CA VAL A 194 38.82 -20.81 -4.46
C VAL A 194 38.97 -20.38 -5.91
N THR A 195 39.57 -21.22 -6.76
CA THR A 195 40.01 -20.87 -8.12
C THR A 195 38.86 -20.34 -9.00
N ALA A 196 37.67 -20.89 -8.90
CA ALA A 196 36.52 -20.42 -9.66
C ALA A 196 35.97 -19.05 -9.19
N ALA A 197 36.14 -18.73 -7.91
CA ALA A 197 35.73 -17.47 -7.30
C ALA A 197 36.85 -16.43 -7.25
N ALA A 198 38.12 -16.86 -7.45
CA ALA A 198 39.33 -16.06 -7.23
C ALA A 198 39.35 -14.76 -8.07
N ILE A 199 38.96 -14.81 -9.33
CA ILE A 199 39.00 -13.64 -10.22
C ILE A 199 38.05 -12.56 -9.71
N LYS A 200 36.81 -12.93 -9.32
CA LYS A 200 35.82 -12.00 -8.80
C LYS A 200 36.18 -11.54 -7.39
N MET A 201 36.80 -12.40 -6.60
CA MET A 201 37.34 -12.08 -5.30
C MET A 201 38.47 -11.03 -5.38
N GLN A 202 39.41 -11.15 -6.33
CA GLN A 202 40.45 -10.19 -6.57
C GLN A 202 39.89 -8.81 -6.97
N GLN A 203 38.85 -8.74 -7.81
CA GLN A 203 38.20 -7.48 -8.15
C GLN A 203 37.59 -6.82 -6.91
N ILE A 204 36.75 -7.52 -6.17
CA ILE A 204 36.12 -7.02 -4.95
C ILE A 204 37.17 -6.60 -3.93
N PHE A 205 38.23 -7.36 -3.82
CA PHE A 205 39.34 -7.10 -2.87
C PHE A 205 40.10 -5.83 -3.22
N ARG A 206 40.43 -5.61 -4.51
CA ARG A 206 41.11 -4.39 -4.99
C ARG A 206 40.25 -3.14 -4.82
N GLU A 207 38.97 -3.26 -5.01
CA GLU A 207 38.00 -2.16 -4.82
C GLU A 207 37.83 -1.76 -3.34
N THR A 208 37.97 -2.74 -2.42
CA THR A 208 37.67 -2.52 -0.99
C THR A 208 38.92 -2.20 -0.16
N ASN A 209 40.12 -2.55 -0.63
CA ASN A 209 41.36 -2.48 0.15
C ASN A 209 42.42 -1.59 -0.49
N THR A 210 42.31 -0.28 -0.25
CA THR A 210 43.26 0.73 -0.71
C THR A 210 44.40 0.88 0.32
N GLY A 211 45.34 -0.08 0.33
CA GLY A 211 46.65 0.12 0.99
C GLY A 211 46.78 -0.26 2.47
N HIS A 212 45.82 -0.98 3.05
CA HIS A 212 45.88 -1.49 4.42
C HIS A 212 46.19 -3.00 4.46
N ALA A 213 46.76 -3.46 5.60
CA ALA A 213 47.03 -4.87 5.83
C ALA A 213 45.73 -5.71 5.66
N VAL A 214 45.86 -6.87 5.02
CA VAL A 214 44.73 -7.73 4.70
C VAL A 214 44.36 -8.57 5.88
N LEU A 215 43.21 -8.34 6.47
CA LEU A 215 42.65 -9.21 7.51
C LEU A 215 42.07 -10.49 6.88
N ASN A 216 42.30 -11.63 7.52
CA ASN A 216 41.74 -12.92 7.13
C ASN A 216 40.19 -12.87 6.98
N LEU A 217 39.50 -12.15 7.85
CA LEU A 217 38.04 -11.97 7.80
C LEU A 217 37.60 -11.19 6.55
N ALA A 218 38.39 -10.19 6.10
CA ALA A 218 38.07 -9.44 4.88
C ALA A 218 38.17 -10.35 3.65
N LEU A 219 39.20 -11.18 3.59
CA LEU A 219 39.36 -12.16 2.52
C LEU A 219 38.23 -13.19 2.53
N PHE A 220 37.85 -13.71 3.72
CA PHE A 220 36.76 -14.64 3.89
C PHE A 220 35.41 -14.03 3.41
N ARG A 221 35.16 -12.77 3.72
CA ARG A 221 33.96 -12.07 3.23
C ARG A 221 33.91 -12.01 1.71
N CYS A 222 35.03 -11.61 1.07
CA CYS A 222 35.14 -11.56 -0.38
C CYS A 222 34.95 -12.95 -1.02
N TYR A 223 35.57 -13.98 -0.44
CA TYR A 223 35.40 -15.36 -0.89
C TYR A 223 33.92 -15.80 -0.79
N THR A 224 33.29 -15.58 0.35
CA THR A 224 31.90 -15.95 0.57
C THR A 224 30.96 -15.26 -0.42
N GLN A 225 31.17 -13.96 -0.68
CA GLN A 225 30.39 -13.22 -1.67
C GLN A 225 30.58 -13.78 -3.08
N ALA A 226 31.81 -14.07 -3.47
CA ALA A 226 32.12 -14.64 -4.78
C ALA A 226 31.56 -16.07 -4.95
N TYR A 227 31.72 -16.91 -3.93
CA TYR A 227 31.17 -18.26 -3.91
C TYR A 227 29.65 -18.27 -4.05
N LEU A 228 28.95 -17.51 -3.21
CA LEU A 228 27.50 -17.43 -3.24
C LEU A 228 26.96 -16.84 -4.56
N SER A 229 27.67 -15.87 -5.15
CA SER A 229 27.25 -15.29 -6.44
C SER A 229 27.32 -16.27 -7.62
N GLN A 230 28.06 -17.37 -7.49
CA GLN A 230 28.19 -18.41 -8.51
C GLN A 230 27.42 -19.68 -8.16
N HIS A 231 26.84 -19.75 -6.94
CA HIS A 231 26.18 -20.95 -6.48
C HIS A 231 24.84 -21.16 -7.20
N PRO A 232 24.58 -22.34 -7.79
CA PRO A 232 23.41 -22.59 -8.63
C PRO A 232 22.06 -22.47 -7.91
N GLN A 233 22.05 -22.61 -6.59
CA GLN A 233 20.84 -22.46 -5.76
C GLN A 233 20.61 -21.02 -5.27
N ILE A 234 21.49 -20.07 -5.60
CA ILE A 234 21.31 -18.66 -5.27
C ILE A 234 20.78 -17.94 -6.50
N ALA A 235 19.67 -17.24 -6.35
CA ALA A 235 19.05 -16.49 -7.44
C ALA A 235 19.98 -15.30 -7.83
N ALA A 236 20.48 -15.35 -9.06
CA ALA A 236 21.48 -14.40 -9.56
C ALA A 236 20.90 -13.00 -9.81
N ASP A 237 19.57 -12.89 -9.97
CA ASP A 237 18.81 -11.66 -10.19
C ASP A 237 18.45 -10.94 -8.87
N GLN A 238 18.71 -11.59 -7.73
CA GLN A 238 18.39 -11.05 -6.41
C GLN A 238 19.61 -10.43 -5.72
N THR A 239 19.34 -9.54 -4.76
CA THR A 239 20.40 -8.85 -4.02
C THR A 239 21.12 -9.79 -3.06
N LEU A 240 22.40 -10.05 -3.32
CA LEU A 240 23.28 -10.80 -2.42
C LEU A 240 24.12 -9.83 -1.57
N ILE A 241 23.97 -9.92 -0.25
CA ILE A 241 24.70 -9.05 0.69
C ILE A 241 25.49 -9.92 1.67
N VAL A 242 26.81 -9.76 1.69
CA VAL A 242 27.73 -10.31 2.71
C VAL A 242 28.38 -9.13 3.42
N ARG A 243 28.02 -8.92 4.70
CA ARG A 243 28.48 -7.75 5.47
C ARG A 243 28.86 -8.13 6.90
N TYR A 244 29.69 -7.29 7.50
CA TYR A 244 29.93 -7.33 8.93
C TYR A 244 28.71 -6.77 9.67
N LEU A 245 28.35 -7.40 10.76
CA LEU A 245 27.36 -6.90 11.70
C LEU A 245 28.05 -6.52 12.99
N PRO A 246 27.65 -5.44 13.68
CA PRO A 246 28.08 -5.20 15.03
C PRO A 246 27.61 -6.38 15.91
N PHE A 247 28.32 -6.60 16.98
CA PHE A 247 27.90 -7.55 18.01
C PHE A 247 26.63 -6.95 18.66
N ASP A 248 25.49 -7.57 18.47
CA ASP A 248 24.30 -7.24 19.26
C ASP A 248 24.42 -8.01 20.57
N GLU A 249 24.44 -7.27 21.68
CA GLU A 249 24.40 -7.80 23.03
C GLU A 249 23.10 -8.55 23.33
#